data_851c1edb0e65b8f27643dd1e7038f718
#
_entry.id   851c1edb0e65b8f27643dd1e7038f718
#
_cell.length_a   1.000
_cell.length_b   1.000
_cell.length_c   1.000
_cell.angle_alpha   90.00
_cell.angle_beta   90.00
_cell.angle_gamma   90.00
#
_symmetry.space_group_name_H-M   'P 1'
#
loop_
_entity.id
_entity.type
_entity.pdbx_description
1 polymer ?
#
loop_
_entity_poly.entity_id
_entity_poly.type
_entity_poly.pdbx_seq_one_letter_code
_entity_poly.pdbx_strand_id
1 'polypeptide(L)'
;MVVVRELVKRFGDLEAVSGVNFSVAAGEAFGFLGPNGAGKSTTISILCTVLTPSGGSASVAGCDVVRDPLGVRRRIGLVFQDPTLDEYLTAEENLRFHAQLYRVPRAQVARRLDEVLEMVELSDRRCSLVRTFSGGMKRRLEIARGLMHSPQVLFLDEPTVGLDPQTRSHIWSYINELRARERITLFLTTHHMDEAENCDRIAIIDHGEIVATGSPEVLEAAVGKDRIELHVDDPTGAIAELRDRYDIVAKLSEGFVVFQVAGAEEFGPRLLAELHTATRSIRIARPTLDDVFMAYTGRTIRDAEASASDHMHAARARRGRR
;
A
#
# COMPACT_ATOMS: atom_id res chain seq x y z
N MET A 1 1.31 -14.42 -11.01
CA MET A 1 -0.10 -14.54 -10.57
C MET A 1 -0.98 -13.46 -11.22
N VAL A 2 -0.56 -12.21 -11.21
CA VAL A 2 -1.18 -11.11 -11.99
C VAL A 2 -0.21 -10.70 -13.09
N VAL A 3 -0.69 -10.46 -14.30
CA VAL A 3 0.13 -9.95 -15.43
C VAL A 3 -0.66 -8.86 -16.13
N VAL A 4 -0.06 -7.70 -16.30
CA VAL A 4 -0.65 -6.52 -16.94
C VAL A 4 0.28 -6.03 -18.04
N ARG A 5 -0.27 -5.78 -19.23
CA ARG A 5 0.51 -5.33 -20.40
C ARG A 5 -0.22 -4.21 -21.10
N GLU A 6 0.46 -3.06 -21.23
CA GLU A 6 -0.01 -1.86 -21.92
C GLU A 6 -1.46 -1.48 -21.53
N LEU A 7 -1.78 -1.61 -20.22
CA LEU A 7 -3.15 -1.43 -19.75
C LEU A 7 -3.55 0.04 -19.84
N VAL A 8 -4.65 0.31 -20.53
CA VAL A 8 -5.20 1.66 -20.71
C VAL A 8 -6.65 1.71 -20.25
N LYS A 9 -7.02 2.79 -19.55
CA LYS A 9 -8.42 3.10 -19.24
C LYS A 9 -8.72 4.57 -19.46
N ARG A 10 -9.72 4.83 -20.32
CA ARG A 10 -10.23 6.16 -20.61
C ARG A 10 -11.66 6.32 -20.14
N PHE A 11 -11.98 7.49 -19.62
CA PHE A 11 -13.33 7.95 -19.29
C PHE A 11 -13.58 9.28 -20.03
N GLY A 12 -14.18 9.20 -21.22
CA GLY A 12 -14.21 10.34 -22.14
C GLY A 12 -12.81 10.79 -22.50
N ASP A 13 -12.50 12.07 -22.24
CA ASP A 13 -11.20 12.66 -22.52
C ASP A 13 -10.15 12.39 -21.42
N LEU A 14 -10.55 11.84 -20.27
CA LEU A 14 -9.63 11.53 -19.17
C LEU A 14 -9.02 10.14 -19.36
N GLU A 15 -7.71 10.07 -19.51
CA GLU A 15 -6.95 8.83 -19.44
C GLU A 15 -6.51 8.56 -17.99
N ALA A 16 -7.25 7.68 -17.32
CA ALA A 16 -7.04 7.37 -15.90
C ALA A 16 -5.96 6.31 -15.67
N VAL A 17 -5.65 5.49 -16.68
CA VAL A 17 -4.57 4.51 -16.70
C VAL A 17 -3.94 4.55 -18.10
N SER A 18 -2.63 4.76 -18.18
CA SER A 18 -1.90 5.07 -19.40
C SER A 18 -0.75 4.08 -19.64
N GLY A 19 -1.04 2.98 -20.36
CA GLY A 19 -0.02 2.02 -20.79
C GLY A 19 0.71 1.28 -19.66
N VAL A 20 0.03 0.98 -18.56
CA VAL A 20 0.64 0.40 -17.36
C VAL A 20 1.08 -1.04 -17.59
N ASN A 21 2.31 -1.35 -17.18
CA ASN A 21 2.94 -2.69 -17.29
C ASN A 21 3.49 -3.14 -15.94
N PHE A 22 3.03 -4.30 -15.45
CA PHE A 22 3.60 -4.96 -14.27
C PHE A 22 3.19 -6.43 -14.19
N SER A 23 3.86 -7.15 -13.30
CA SER A 23 3.50 -8.52 -12.95
C SER A 23 3.63 -8.74 -11.44
N VAL A 24 2.80 -9.63 -10.89
CA VAL A 24 2.83 -10.03 -9.48
C VAL A 24 3.02 -11.54 -9.42
N ALA A 25 4.00 -12.00 -8.65
CA ALA A 25 4.28 -13.42 -8.48
C ALA A 25 3.25 -14.10 -7.55
N ALA A 26 3.22 -15.43 -7.52
CA ALA A 26 2.38 -16.16 -6.57
C ALA A 26 2.93 -16.01 -5.15
N GLY A 27 2.07 -15.68 -4.18
CA GLY A 27 2.45 -15.48 -2.79
C GLY A 27 3.13 -14.14 -2.50
N GLU A 28 3.29 -13.27 -3.52
CA GLU A 28 3.86 -11.93 -3.36
C GLU A 28 2.85 -10.96 -2.73
N ALA A 29 3.32 -10.08 -1.83
CA ALA A 29 2.61 -8.88 -1.43
C ALA A 29 3.07 -7.71 -2.32
N PHE A 30 2.17 -7.24 -3.18
CA PHE A 30 2.45 -6.18 -4.13
C PHE A 30 1.63 -4.93 -3.79
N GLY A 31 2.33 -3.82 -3.55
CA GLY A 31 1.74 -2.52 -3.25
C GLY A 31 1.64 -1.63 -4.50
N PHE A 32 0.50 -0.97 -4.66
CA PHE A 32 0.28 0.03 -5.71
C PHE A 32 0.15 1.39 -5.04
N LEU A 33 1.28 2.09 -4.92
CA LEU A 33 1.44 3.33 -4.15
C LEU A 33 1.22 4.56 -5.04
N GLY A 34 0.47 5.52 -4.57
CA GLY A 34 0.28 6.79 -5.29
C GLY A 34 -0.82 7.65 -4.68
N PRO A 35 -0.92 8.93 -5.09
CA PRO A 35 -1.92 9.85 -4.57
C PRO A 35 -3.33 9.52 -5.05
N ASN A 36 -4.32 10.21 -4.48
CA ASN A 36 -5.69 10.12 -4.92
C ASN A 36 -5.82 10.61 -6.37
N GLY A 37 -6.54 9.84 -7.21
CA GLY A 37 -6.68 10.14 -8.64
C GLY A 37 -5.54 9.62 -9.52
N ALA A 38 -4.49 9.00 -8.98
CA ALA A 38 -3.37 8.45 -9.77
C ALA A 38 -3.73 7.24 -10.65
N GLY A 39 -4.92 6.63 -10.50
CA GLY A 39 -5.35 5.47 -11.27
C GLY A 39 -5.38 4.15 -10.50
N LYS A 40 -5.06 4.14 -9.19
CA LYS A 40 -5.01 2.94 -8.33
C LYS A 40 -6.32 2.13 -8.34
N SER A 41 -7.42 2.73 -7.86
CA SER A 41 -8.73 2.06 -7.77
C SER A 41 -9.31 1.72 -9.15
N THR A 42 -8.96 2.49 -10.19
CA THR A 42 -9.30 2.15 -11.58
C THR A 42 -8.60 0.87 -12.02
N THR A 43 -7.31 0.74 -11.72
CA THR A 43 -6.52 -0.45 -12.06
C THR A 43 -7.05 -1.69 -11.32
N ILE A 44 -7.26 -1.61 -9.99
CA ILE A 44 -7.89 -2.70 -9.22
C ILE A 44 -9.26 -3.08 -9.81
N SER A 45 -10.09 -2.10 -10.14
CA SER A 45 -11.43 -2.35 -10.71
C SER A 45 -11.37 -3.12 -12.02
N ILE A 46 -10.35 -2.88 -12.86
CA ILE A 46 -10.14 -3.65 -14.08
C ILE A 46 -9.68 -5.08 -13.75
N LEU A 47 -8.70 -5.23 -12.86
CA LEU A 47 -8.19 -6.54 -12.46
C LEU A 47 -9.27 -7.41 -11.81
N CYS A 48 -10.18 -6.80 -11.06
CA CYS A 48 -11.33 -7.47 -10.44
C CYS A 48 -12.54 -7.61 -11.39
N THR A 49 -12.39 -7.25 -12.66
CA THR A 49 -13.46 -7.34 -13.69
C THR A 49 -14.69 -6.49 -13.41
N VAL A 50 -14.57 -5.44 -12.62
CA VAL A 50 -15.63 -4.43 -12.38
C VAL A 50 -15.67 -3.42 -13.53
N LEU A 51 -14.50 -3.09 -14.08
CA LEU A 51 -14.37 -2.22 -15.26
C LEU A 51 -13.69 -2.96 -16.41
N THR A 52 -14.12 -2.67 -17.64
CA THR A 52 -13.45 -3.15 -18.85
C THR A 52 -12.32 -2.18 -19.23
N PRO A 53 -11.12 -2.65 -19.55
CA PRO A 53 -10.04 -1.79 -20.05
C PRO A 53 -10.40 -1.17 -21.41
N SER A 54 -9.82 -0.01 -21.72
CA SER A 54 -9.93 0.65 -23.02
C SER A 54 -8.88 0.16 -24.02
N GLY A 55 -7.77 -0.42 -23.51
CA GLY A 55 -6.68 -0.98 -24.30
C GLY A 55 -5.77 -1.85 -23.43
N GLY A 56 -4.84 -2.54 -24.08
CA GLY A 56 -3.94 -3.47 -23.42
C GLY A 56 -4.61 -4.78 -22.99
N SER A 57 -3.96 -5.49 -22.06
CA SER A 57 -4.47 -6.77 -21.56
C SER A 57 -4.06 -6.98 -20.08
N ALA A 58 -4.90 -7.72 -19.36
CA ALA A 58 -4.59 -8.15 -18.01
C ALA A 58 -5.09 -9.58 -17.75
N SER A 59 -4.35 -10.32 -16.94
CA SER A 59 -4.75 -11.63 -16.46
C SER A 59 -4.52 -11.77 -14.96
N VAL A 60 -5.43 -12.44 -14.28
CA VAL A 60 -5.40 -12.70 -12.84
C VAL A 60 -5.62 -14.19 -12.60
N ALA A 61 -4.74 -14.81 -11.83
CA ALA A 61 -4.77 -16.24 -11.55
C ALA A 61 -4.92 -17.11 -12.81
N GLY A 62 -4.24 -16.71 -13.91
CA GLY A 62 -4.27 -17.41 -15.19
C GLY A 62 -5.51 -17.15 -16.06
N CYS A 63 -6.47 -16.32 -15.61
CA CYS A 63 -7.67 -15.95 -16.35
C CYS A 63 -7.56 -14.54 -16.92
N ASP A 64 -7.93 -14.35 -18.18
CA ASP A 64 -8.00 -13.03 -18.82
C ASP A 64 -9.21 -12.25 -18.27
N VAL A 65 -9.00 -10.98 -17.88
CA VAL A 65 -10.03 -10.17 -17.23
C VAL A 65 -11.23 -9.82 -18.13
N VAL A 66 -11.06 -9.89 -19.45
CA VAL A 66 -12.11 -9.60 -20.43
C VAL A 66 -12.75 -10.89 -20.95
N ARG A 67 -11.93 -11.91 -21.27
CA ARG A 67 -12.39 -13.15 -21.90
C ARG A 67 -12.96 -14.16 -20.91
N ASP A 68 -12.43 -14.20 -19.66
CA ASP A 68 -12.90 -15.10 -18.61
C ASP A 68 -13.12 -14.37 -17.27
N PRO A 69 -14.02 -13.36 -17.21
CA PRO A 69 -14.27 -12.61 -15.98
C PRO A 69 -14.84 -13.48 -14.85
N LEU A 70 -15.56 -14.55 -15.17
CA LEU A 70 -16.08 -15.47 -14.16
C LEU A 70 -14.97 -16.33 -13.55
N GLY A 71 -13.99 -16.74 -14.36
CA GLY A 71 -12.80 -17.44 -13.89
C GLY A 71 -11.97 -16.57 -12.94
N VAL A 72 -11.80 -15.27 -13.26
CA VAL A 72 -11.15 -14.30 -12.37
C VAL A 72 -11.92 -14.20 -11.05
N ARG A 73 -13.23 -13.84 -11.10
CA ARG A 73 -14.05 -13.62 -9.89
C ARG A 73 -14.05 -14.80 -8.91
N ARG A 74 -13.98 -16.03 -9.41
CA ARG A 74 -13.92 -17.23 -8.56
C ARG A 74 -12.59 -17.40 -7.82
N ARG A 75 -11.53 -16.75 -8.29
CA ARG A 75 -10.16 -16.90 -7.78
C ARG A 75 -9.65 -15.71 -6.99
N ILE A 76 -10.43 -14.62 -6.93
CA ILE A 76 -10.06 -13.40 -6.23
C ILE A 76 -10.97 -13.16 -5.03
N GLY A 77 -10.39 -12.63 -3.94
CA GLY A 77 -11.11 -11.90 -2.91
C GLY A 77 -10.94 -10.40 -3.15
N LEU A 78 -11.95 -9.63 -2.84
CA LEU A 78 -11.91 -8.18 -2.98
C LEU A 78 -12.47 -7.52 -1.72
N VAL A 79 -11.67 -6.62 -1.16
CA VAL A 79 -12.03 -5.75 -0.04
C VAL A 79 -11.99 -4.31 -0.57
N PHE A 80 -13.14 -3.70 -0.69
CA PHE A 80 -13.29 -2.33 -1.17
C PHE A 80 -12.87 -1.31 -0.10
N GLN A 81 -12.62 -0.07 -0.53
CA GLN A 81 -12.39 1.06 0.36
C GLN A 81 -13.60 1.32 1.27
N ASP A 82 -14.79 1.40 0.67
CA ASP A 82 -16.03 1.57 1.42
C ASP A 82 -16.54 0.23 1.98
N PRO A 83 -17.09 0.22 3.21
CA PRO A 83 -17.69 -0.97 3.79
C PRO A 83 -18.86 -1.51 2.94
N THR A 84 -18.86 -2.82 2.71
CA THR A 84 -19.87 -3.51 1.89
C THR A 84 -20.59 -4.63 2.67
N LEU A 85 -20.46 -4.61 3.99
CA LEU A 85 -21.18 -5.50 4.90
C LEU A 85 -22.63 -5.04 5.10
N ASP A 86 -23.54 -5.98 5.22
CA ASP A 86 -24.92 -5.68 5.67
C ASP A 86 -24.90 -5.50 7.21
N GLU A 87 -25.19 -4.29 7.66
CA GLU A 87 -25.16 -3.93 9.07
C GLU A 87 -26.31 -4.54 9.89
N TYR A 88 -27.38 -4.98 9.23
CA TYR A 88 -28.54 -5.62 9.85
C TYR A 88 -28.39 -7.14 9.99
N LEU A 89 -27.35 -7.70 9.40
CA LEU A 89 -26.98 -9.10 9.56
C LEU A 89 -25.89 -9.26 10.63
N THR A 90 -25.81 -10.46 11.20
CA THR A 90 -24.70 -10.88 12.07
C THR A 90 -23.43 -11.11 11.24
N ALA A 91 -22.28 -11.25 11.92
CA ALA A 91 -21.02 -11.60 11.25
C ALA A 91 -21.16 -12.92 10.48
N GLU A 92 -21.74 -13.94 11.13
CA GLU A 92 -21.96 -15.24 10.48
C GLU A 92 -22.89 -15.15 9.27
N GLU A 93 -23.99 -14.43 9.36
CA GLU A 93 -24.94 -14.28 8.25
C GLU A 93 -24.31 -13.59 7.03
N ASN A 94 -23.51 -12.53 7.26
CA ASN A 94 -22.72 -11.89 6.19
C ASN A 94 -21.79 -12.89 5.49
N LEU A 95 -21.05 -13.70 6.26
CA LEU A 95 -20.12 -14.69 5.72
C LEU A 95 -20.86 -15.83 5.02
N ARG A 96 -21.98 -16.33 5.56
CA ARG A 96 -22.82 -17.35 4.93
C ARG A 96 -23.42 -16.88 3.61
N PHE A 97 -23.89 -15.64 3.57
CA PHE A 97 -24.40 -15.03 2.35
C PHE A 97 -23.34 -15.01 1.25
N HIS A 98 -22.11 -14.58 1.61
CA HIS A 98 -20.99 -14.55 0.67
C HIS A 98 -20.59 -15.95 0.21
N ALA A 99 -20.55 -16.93 1.12
CA ALA A 99 -20.26 -18.32 0.77
C ALA A 99 -21.28 -18.88 -0.25
N GLN A 100 -22.56 -18.49 -0.16
CA GLN A 100 -23.58 -18.89 -1.14
C GLN A 100 -23.33 -18.24 -2.51
N LEU A 101 -22.99 -16.95 -2.54
CA LEU A 101 -22.68 -16.22 -3.79
C LEU A 101 -21.53 -16.89 -4.55
N TYR A 102 -20.49 -17.29 -3.84
CA TYR A 102 -19.31 -17.95 -4.43
C TYR A 102 -19.45 -19.47 -4.55
N ARG A 103 -20.64 -20.02 -4.23
CA ARG A 103 -20.96 -21.45 -4.33
C ARG A 103 -19.98 -22.34 -3.54
N VAL A 104 -19.56 -21.89 -2.37
CA VAL A 104 -18.77 -22.71 -1.45
C VAL A 104 -19.57 -23.97 -1.11
N PRO A 105 -18.97 -25.19 -1.23
CA PRO A 105 -19.68 -26.43 -0.92
C PRO A 105 -20.27 -26.43 0.49
N ARG A 106 -21.55 -26.76 0.62
CA ARG A 106 -22.28 -26.71 1.91
C ARG A 106 -21.54 -27.41 3.05
N ALA A 107 -20.90 -28.55 2.76
CA ALA A 107 -20.13 -29.31 3.74
C ALA A 107 -18.87 -28.56 4.26
N GLN A 108 -18.40 -27.55 3.54
CA GLN A 108 -17.21 -26.81 3.89
C GLN A 108 -17.53 -25.45 4.56
N VAL A 109 -18.78 -24.94 4.40
CA VAL A 109 -19.15 -23.60 4.87
C VAL A 109 -18.92 -23.43 6.37
N ALA A 110 -19.38 -24.38 7.20
CA ALA A 110 -19.27 -24.28 8.66
C ALA A 110 -17.78 -24.22 9.08
N ARG A 111 -16.97 -25.16 8.59
CA ARG A 111 -15.54 -25.20 8.87
C ARG A 111 -14.84 -23.92 8.41
N ARG A 112 -15.09 -23.48 7.17
CA ARG A 112 -14.44 -22.27 6.63
C ARG A 112 -14.84 -21.01 7.39
N LEU A 113 -16.09 -20.96 7.86
CA LEU A 113 -16.59 -19.85 8.66
C LEU A 113 -15.86 -19.78 10.02
N ASP A 114 -15.67 -20.92 10.68
CA ASP A 114 -14.92 -21.01 11.94
C ASP A 114 -13.46 -20.55 11.70
N GLU A 115 -12.81 -21.06 10.66
CA GLU A 115 -11.43 -20.71 10.29
C GLU A 115 -11.26 -19.21 10.05
N VAL A 116 -12.14 -18.57 9.25
CA VAL A 116 -11.97 -17.15 8.93
C VAL A 116 -12.35 -16.23 10.09
N LEU A 117 -13.33 -16.61 10.94
CA LEU A 117 -13.67 -15.83 12.15
C LEU A 117 -12.58 -15.91 13.21
N GLU A 118 -11.98 -17.09 13.42
CA GLU A 118 -10.85 -17.27 14.30
C GLU A 118 -9.64 -16.43 13.82
N MET A 119 -9.33 -16.51 12.53
CA MET A 119 -8.25 -15.78 11.90
C MET A 119 -8.32 -14.26 12.12
N VAL A 120 -9.53 -13.69 12.08
CA VAL A 120 -9.74 -12.25 12.30
C VAL A 120 -10.13 -11.88 13.73
N GLU A 121 -10.04 -12.82 14.67
CA GLU A 121 -10.41 -12.65 16.09
C GLU A 121 -11.84 -12.11 16.30
N LEU A 122 -12.78 -12.66 15.57
CA LEU A 122 -14.20 -12.30 15.68
C LEU A 122 -15.10 -13.49 16.06
N SER A 123 -14.53 -14.62 16.51
CA SER A 123 -15.28 -15.82 16.91
C SER A 123 -16.32 -15.51 18.00
N ASP A 124 -15.95 -14.73 19.02
CA ASP A 124 -16.84 -14.33 20.11
C ASP A 124 -17.96 -13.36 19.68
N ARG A 125 -17.81 -12.76 18.51
CA ARG A 125 -18.73 -11.80 17.92
C ARG A 125 -19.54 -12.38 16.76
N ARG A 126 -19.43 -13.67 16.52
CA ARG A 126 -20.09 -14.41 15.44
C ARG A 126 -21.57 -14.09 15.27
N CYS A 127 -22.32 -14.09 16.37
CA CYS A 127 -23.76 -13.84 16.39
C CYS A 127 -24.13 -12.37 16.66
N SER A 128 -23.15 -11.47 16.73
CA SER A 128 -23.40 -10.04 16.94
C SER A 128 -23.74 -9.33 15.62
N LEU A 129 -24.70 -8.41 15.66
CA LEU A 129 -25.07 -7.59 14.50
C LEU A 129 -23.88 -6.68 14.11
N VAL A 130 -23.60 -6.59 12.82
CA VAL A 130 -22.45 -5.82 12.28
C VAL A 130 -22.57 -4.32 12.59
N ARG A 131 -23.76 -3.76 12.74
CA ARG A 131 -23.95 -2.36 13.17
C ARG A 131 -23.36 -2.05 14.56
N THR A 132 -23.11 -3.07 15.39
CA THR A 132 -22.50 -2.91 16.72
C THR A 132 -20.96 -3.00 16.69
N PHE A 133 -20.37 -3.21 15.51
CA PHE A 133 -18.92 -3.36 15.34
C PHE A 133 -18.24 -2.00 15.23
N SER A 134 -17.02 -1.91 15.78
CA SER A 134 -16.10 -0.79 15.50
C SER A 134 -15.67 -0.82 14.03
N GLY A 135 -15.09 0.28 13.54
CA GLY A 135 -14.55 0.35 12.17
C GLY A 135 -13.52 -0.75 11.90
N GLY A 136 -12.60 -0.98 12.85
CA GLY A 136 -11.61 -2.07 12.76
C GLY A 136 -12.24 -3.46 12.77
N MET A 137 -13.27 -3.71 13.55
CA MET A 137 -14.00 -4.98 13.51
C MET A 137 -14.73 -5.19 12.18
N LYS A 138 -15.36 -4.16 11.63
CA LYS A 138 -15.97 -4.21 10.31
C LYS A 138 -14.92 -4.54 9.24
N ARG A 139 -13.76 -3.88 9.28
CA ARG A 139 -12.67 -4.12 8.33
C ARG A 139 -12.14 -5.55 8.41
N ARG A 140 -11.93 -6.08 9.62
CA ARG A 140 -11.54 -7.48 9.83
C ARG A 140 -12.58 -8.45 9.26
N LEU A 141 -13.86 -8.18 9.46
CA LEU A 141 -14.93 -9.02 8.91
C LEU A 141 -14.99 -8.95 7.36
N GLU A 142 -14.70 -7.82 6.75
CA GLU A 142 -14.58 -7.70 5.29
C GLU A 142 -13.44 -8.54 4.72
N ILE A 143 -12.30 -8.55 5.40
CA ILE A 143 -11.17 -9.41 5.03
C ILE A 143 -11.59 -10.88 5.16
N ALA A 144 -12.19 -11.29 6.29
CA ALA A 144 -12.72 -12.64 6.49
C ALA A 144 -13.71 -13.04 5.38
N ARG A 145 -14.60 -12.12 5.02
CA ARG A 145 -15.55 -12.32 3.90
C ARG A 145 -14.84 -12.57 2.58
N GLY A 146 -13.83 -11.76 2.26
CA GLY A 146 -13.02 -11.91 1.05
C GLY A 146 -12.31 -13.26 0.95
N LEU A 147 -12.10 -13.94 2.10
CA LEU A 147 -11.41 -15.23 2.21
C LEU A 147 -12.32 -16.45 2.21
N MET A 148 -13.64 -16.27 2.36
CA MET A 148 -14.59 -17.37 2.52
C MET A 148 -14.50 -18.46 1.45
N HIS A 149 -14.16 -18.11 0.22
CA HIS A 149 -14.09 -19.01 -0.92
C HIS A 149 -12.66 -19.42 -1.30
N SER A 150 -11.67 -19.20 -0.39
CA SER A 150 -10.25 -19.53 -0.56
C SER A 150 -9.66 -18.97 -1.86
N PRO A 151 -9.63 -17.64 -2.04
CA PRO A 151 -9.11 -17.02 -3.25
C PRO A 151 -7.60 -17.24 -3.41
N GLN A 152 -7.11 -17.16 -4.64
CA GLN A 152 -5.67 -17.20 -4.94
C GLN A 152 -5.02 -15.81 -4.85
N VAL A 153 -5.81 -14.75 -5.09
CA VAL A 153 -5.38 -13.35 -4.99
C VAL A 153 -6.37 -12.58 -4.15
N LEU A 154 -5.89 -11.86 -3.15
CA LEU A 154 -6.69 -10.92 -2.36
C LEU A 154 -6.35 -9.50 -2.78
N PHE A 155 -7.34 -8.80 -3.31
CA PHE A 155 -7.26 -7.38 -3.62
C PHE A 155 -7.77 -6.56 -2.43
N LEU A 156 -6.97 -5.58 -2.01
CA LEU A 156 -7.26 -4.68 -0.90
C LEU A 156 -7.18 -3.24 -1.41
N ASP A 157 -8.32 -2.58 -1.56
CA ASP A 157 -8.36 -1.17 -1.96
C ASP A 157 -8.33 -0.29 -0.71
N GLU A 158 -7.19 0.35 -0.46
CA GLU A 158 -6.92 1.21 0.71
C GLU A 158 -7.37 0.57 2.04
N PRO A 159 -6.75 -0.56 2.46
CA PRO A 159 -7.30 -1.44 3.51
C PRO A 159 -7.44 -0.81 4.88
N THR A 160 -6.71 0.26 5.20
CA THR A 160 -6.71 0.84 6.56
C THR A 160 -7.10 2.32 6.61
N VAL A 161 -7.66 2.84 5.51
CA VAL A 161 -8.17 4.22 5.48
C VAL A 161 -9.22 4.43 6.56
N GLY A 162 -9.11 5.54 7.30
CA GLY A 162 -10.03 5.91 8.38
C GLY A 162 -9.85 5.12 9.69
N LEU A 163 -8.83 4.26 9.79
CA LEU A 163 -8.50 3.55 11.02
C LEU A 163 -7.38 4.28 11.80
N ASP A 164 -7.44 4.18 13.11
CA ASP A 164 -6.37 4.66 13.98
C ASP A 164 -5.07 3.83 13.81
N PRO A 165 -3.88 4.38 14.17
CA PRO A 165 -2.59 3.72 13.94
C PRO A 165 -2.49 2.33 14.58
N GLN A 166 -3.07 2.14 15.77
CA GLN A 166 -3.02 0.85 16.47
C GLN A 166 -3.86 -0.21 15.74
N THR A 167 -5.07 0.15 15.34
CA THR A 167 -5.94 -0.73 14.54
C THR A 167 -5.30 -1.07 13.19
N ARG A 168 -4.64 -0.09 12.55
CA ARG A 168 -3.90 -0.30 11.29
C ARG A 168 -2.79 -1.34 11.46
N SER A 169 -1.94 -1.21 12.49
CA SER A 169 -0.88 -2.17 12.79
C SER A 169 -1.43 -3.59 13.00
N HIS A 170 -2.55 -3.72 13.72
CA HIS A 170 -3.20 -5.01 13.92
C HIS A 170 -3.72 -5.61 12.60
N ILE A 171 -4.36 -4.81 11.73
CA ILE A 171 -4.81 -5.28 10.41
C ILE A 171 -3.63 -5.82 9.59
N TRP A 172 -2.49 -5.12 9.60
CA TRP A 172 -1.30 -5.58 8.90
C TRP A 172 -0.73 -6.88 9.47
N SER A 173 -0.71 -7.03 10.78
CA SER A 173 -0.31 -8.31 11.42
C SER A 173 -1.18 -9.46 10.93
N TYR A 174 -2.50 -9.26 10.85
CA TYR A 174 -3.42 -10.26 10.29
C TYR A 174 -3.16 -10.57 8.82
N ILE A 175 -2.97 -9.53 8.00
CA ILE A 175 -2.72 -9.72 6.57
C ILE A 175 -1.45 -10.55 6.36
N ASN A 176 -0.39 -10.27 7.12
CA ASN A 176 0.88 -10.99 7.04
C ASN A 176 0.76 -12.44 7.52
N GLU A 177 0.07 -12.70 8.63
CA GLU A 177 -0.20 -14.05 9.12
C GLU A 177 -1.03 -14.86 8.13
N LEU A 178 -2.09 -14.24 7.58
CA LEU A 178 -2.92 -14.81 6.55
C LEU A 178 -2.12 -15.21 5.33
N ARG A 179 -1.27 -14.31 4.83
CA ARG A 179 -0.41 -14.56 3.68
C ARG A 179 0.50 -15.75 3.92
N ALA A 180 1.12 -15.83 5.09
CA ALA A 180 2.01 -16.94 5.46
C ALA A 180 1.27 -18.28 5.54
N ARG A 181 0.06 -18.29 6.12
CA ARG A 181 -0.75 -19.51 6.33
C ARG A 181 -1.40 -20.03 5.05
N GLU A 182 -2.03 -19.16 4.28
CA GLU A 182 -2.82 -19.51 3.09
C GLU A 182 -2.01 -19.45 1.78
N ARG A 183 -0.77 -18.94 1.83
CA ARG A 183 0.09 -18.69 0.64
C ARG A 183 -0.61 -17.85 -0.43
N ILE A 184 -1.45 -16.92 0.00
CA ILE A 184 -2.24 -16.06 -0.87
C ILE A 184 -1.38 -14.95 -1.45
N THR A 185 -1.65 -14.57 -2.69
CA THR A 185 -1.06 -13.38 -3.31
C THR A 185 -1.85 -12.15 -2.87
N LEU A 186 -1.16 -11.12 -2.40
CA LEU A 186 -1.77 -9.85 -2.01
C LEU A 186 -1.51 -8.79 -3.07
N PHE A 187 -2.55 -8.07 -3.43
CA PHE A 187 -2.45 -6.85 -4.23
C PHE A 187 -3.18 -5.74 -3.48
N LEU A 188 -2.47 -4.71 -3.09
CA LEU A 188 -3.08 -3.60 -2.37
C LEU A 188 -2.82 -2.27 -3.05
N THR A 189 -3.77 -1.36 -2.91
CA THR A 189 -3.57 0.05 -3.21
C THR A 189 -3.44 0.83 -1.91
N THR A 190 -2.58 1.83 -1.91
CA THR A 190 -2.43 2.73 -0.78
C THR A 190 -1.86 4.08 -1.20
N HIS A 191 -2.10 5.09 -0.38
CA HIS A 191 -1.39 6.36 -0.39
C HIS A 191 -0.55 6.53 0.90
N HIS A 192 -0.57 5.54 1.80
CA HIS A 192 0.20 5.51 3.04
C HIS A 192 1.51 4.75 2.84
N MET A 193 2.65 5.42 3.12
CA MET A 193 3.99 4.83 2.98
C MET A 193 4.18 3.64 3.90
N ASP A 194 3.73 3.75 5.16
CA ASP A 194 3.81 2.67 6.16
C ASP A 194 3.16 1.36 5.69
N GLU A 195 2.15 1.44 4.84
CA GLU A 195 1.52 0.25 4.25
C GLU A 195 2.36 -0.33 3.12
N ALA A 196 2.94 0.54 2.29
CA ALA A 196 3.79 0.14 1.19
C ALA A 196 5.08 -0.55 1.67
N GLU A 197 5.64 -0.12 2.81
CA GLU A 197 6.80 -0.74 3.47
C GLU A 197 6.56 -2.22 3.86
N ASN A 198 5.30 -2.63 4.06
CA ASN A 198 4.96 -4.03 4.35
C ASN A 198 4.86 -4.93 3.09
N CYS A 199 5.10 -4.38 1.90
CA CYS A 199 5.04 -5.14 0.65
C CYS A 199 6.42 -5.66 0.25
N ASP A 200 6.46 -6.83 -0.41
CA ASP A 200 7.71 -7.34 -0.98
C ASP A 200 8.20 -6.47 -2.14
N ARG A 201 7.24 -5.91 -2.88
CA ARG A 201 7.50 -5.01 -4.00
C ARG A 201 6.35 -4.04 -4.18
N ILE A 202 6.69 -2.83 -4.61
CA ILE A 202 5.73 -1.77 -4.89
C ILE A 202 5.90 -1.25 -6.32
N ALA A 203 4.80 -0.76 -6.89
CA ALA A 203 4.82 0.12 -8.04
C ALA A 203 4.27 1.48 -7.62
N ILE A 204 5.02 2.52 -7.88
CA ILE A 204 4.61 3.90 -7.66
C ILE A 204 3.90 4.38 -8.93
N ILE A 205 2.64 4.79 -8.77
CA ILE A 205 1.83 5.31 -9.88
C ILE A 205 1.53 6.79 -9.66
N ASP A 206 1.70 7.57 -10.70
CA ASP A 206 1.29 8.97 -10.76
C ASP A 206 0.71 9.28 -12.14
N HIS A 207 -0.39 10.06 -12.18
CA HIS A 207 -1.09 10.43 -13.43
C HIS A 207 -1.39 9.27 -14.39
N GLY A 208 -1.68 8.08 -13.85
CA GLY A 208 -2.01 6.90 -14.64
C GLY A 208 -0.82 6.10 -15.15
N GLU A 209 0.42 6.50 -14.85
CA GLU A 209 1.65 5.85 -15.28
C GLU A 209 2.44 5.30 -14.09
N ILE A 210 3.14 4.17 -14.27
CA ILE A 210 4.08 3.66 -13.28
C ILE A 210 5.40 4.41 -13.45
N VAL A 211 5.81 5.16 -12.40
CA VAL A 211 7.03 5.95 -12.39
C VAL A 211 8.23 5.21 -11.79
N ALA A 212 7.98 4.25 -10.90
CA ALA A 212 9.01 3.38 -10.31
C ALA A 212 8.43 2.04 -9.90
N THR A 213 9.26 0.98 -9.89
CA THR A 213 8.90 -0.36 -9.38
C THR A 213 10.13 -1.01 -8.74
N GLY A 214 9.98 -1.54 -7.54
CA GLY A 214 11.05 -2.22 -6.80
C GLY A 214 10.59 -2.67 -5.42
N SER A 215 11.47 -3.33 -4.64
CA SER A 215 11.21 -3.43 -3.20
C SER A 215 11.36 -2.05 -2.55
N PRO A 216 10.69 -1.79 -1.41
CA PRO A 216 10.85 -0.53 -0.69
C PRO A 216 12.32 -0.15 -0.50
N GLU A 217 13.13 -1.09 0.01
CA GLU A 217 14.55 -0.87 0.30
C GLU A 217 15.38 -0.53 -0.96
N VAL A 218 15.08 -1.18 -2.10
CA VAL A 218 15.77 -0.91 -3.37
C VAL A 218 15.42 0.48 -3.89
N LEU A 219 14.15 0.89 -3.77
CA LEU A 219 13.71 2.21 -4.20
C LEU A 219 14.28 3.31 -3.31
N GLU A 220 14.29 3.13 -2.00
CA GLU A 220 14.90 4.07 -1.04
C GLU A 220 16.39 4.23 -1.29
N ALA A 221 17.13 3.11 -1.47
CA ALA A 221 18.56 3.14 -1.78
C ALA A 221 18.88 3.83 -3.13
N ALA A 222 17.95 3.80 -4.09
CA ALA A 222 18.14 4.43 -5.40
C ALA A 222 18.04 5.97 -5.37
N VAL A 223 17.33 6.54 -4.39
CA VAL A 223 17.02 7.97 -4.32
C VAL A 223 18.07 8.76 -3.56
N GLY A 224 18.76 8.14 -2.61
CA GLY A 224 19.75 8.90 -1.86
C GLY A 224 20.61 8.06 -0.93
N LYS A 225 21.57 8.76 -0.32
CA LYS A 225 22.37 8.25 0.78
C LYS A 225 21.66 8.55 2.09
N ASP A 226 21.94 7.75 3.10
CA ASP A 226 21.47 8.02 4.46
C ASP A 226 21.90 9.41 4.92
N ARG A 227 21.01 10.10 5.61
CA ARG A 227 21.26 11.42 6.19
C ARG A 227 21.69 11.27 7.64
N ILE A 228 22.81 11.88 7.98
CA ILE A 228 23.28 11.99 9.37
C ILE A 228 23.13 13.44 9.83
N GLU A 229 22.55 13.63 11.00
CA GLU A 229 22.43 14.89 11.73
C GLU A 229 23.19 14.79 13.04
N LEU A 230 24.25 15.58 13.18
CA LEU A 230 25.07 15.64 14.40
C LEU A 230 24.75 16.92 15.16
N HIS A 231 24.45 16.79 16.45
CA HIS A 231 24.47 17.91 17.36
C HIS A 231 25.83 17.91 18.08
N VAL A 232 26.65 18.90 17.78
CA VAL A 232 28.03 19.02 18.26
C VAL A 232 28.27 20.36 18.95
N ASP A 233 29.31 20.42 19.80
CA ASP A 233 29.66 21.68 20.51
C ASP A 233 30.36 22.68 19.59
N ASP A 234 31.12 22.23 18.59
CA ASP A 234 31.73 23.06 17.54
C ASP A 234 31.33 22.60 16.15
N PRO A 235 30.24 23.15 15.59
CA PRO A 235 29.78 22.79 14.23
C PRO A 235 30.79 23.10 13.14
N THR A 236 31.57 24.18 13.29
CA THR A 236 32.53 24.61 12.28
C THR A 236 33.72 23.67 12.22
N GLY A 237 34.25 23.28 13.37
CA GLY A 237 35.32 22.29 13.49
C GLY A 237 34.90 20.92 12.99
N ALA A 238 33.65 20.48 13.32
CA ALA A 238 33.12 19.21 12.85
C ALA A 238 32.96 19.16 11.32
N ILE A 239 32.48 20.24 10.69
CA ILE A 239 32.34 20.33 9.22
C ILE A 239 33.72 20.26 8.56
N ALA A 240 34.73 20.95 9.11
CA ALA A 240 36.11 20.90 8.59
C ALA A 240 36.69 19.49 8.70
N GLU A 241 36.52 18.85 9.88
CA GLU A 241 37.00 17.50 10.12
C GLU A 241 36.34 16.46 9.22
N LEU A 242 35.01 16.55 9.01
CA LEU A 242 34.26 15.69 8.08
C LEU A 242 34.78 15.80 6.65
N ARG A 243 35.06 17.01 6.20
CA ARG A 243 35.61 17.24 4.87
C ARG A 243 37.04 16.71 4.73
N ASP A 244 37.90 17.01 5.69
CA ASP A 244 39.33 16.76 5.57
C ASP A 244 39.72 15.28 5.80
N ARG A 245 38.95 14.55 6.65
CA ARG A 245 39.21 13.14 6.96
C ARG A 245 38.37 12.13 6.19
N TYR A 246 37.14 12.52 5.81
CA TYR A 246 36.17 11.59 5.21
C TYR A 246 35.70 12.02 3.81
N ASP A 247 36.17 13.17 3.31
CA ASP A 247 35.71 13.75 2.03
C ASP A 247 34.18 13.95 1.99
N ILE A 248 33.61 14.29 3.13
CA ILE A 248 32.17 14.49 3.30
C ILE A 248 31.84 15.98 3.28
N VAL A 249 30.93 16.37 2.38
CA VAL A 249 30.37 17.73 2.33
C VAL A 249 29.21 17.82 3.32
N ALA A 250 29.45 18.49 4.43
CA ALA A 250 28.45 18.73 5.46
C ALA A 250 28.01 20.21 5.47
N LYS A 251 26.81 20.48 5.95
CA LYS A 251 26.25 21.83 6.12
C LYS A 251 25.61 21.98 7.49
N LEU A 252 25.60 23.22 8.00
CA LEU A 252 24.86 23.55 9.21
C LEU A 252 23.39 23.83 8.84
N SER A 253 22.45 23.14 9.48
CA SER A 253 21.01 23.32 9.31
C SER A 253 20.32 23.16 10.67
N GLU A 254 19.56 24.14 11.08
CA GLU A 254 18.76 24.14 12.33
C GLU A 254 19.57 23.76 13.59
N GLY A 255 20.88 24.12 13.62
CA GLY A 255 21.76 23.79 14.74
C GLY A 255 22.40 22.41 14.69
N PHE A 256 22.15 21.66 13.63
CA PHE A 256 22.78 20.35 13.38
C PHE A 256 23.76 20.41 12.21
N VAL A 257 24.86 19.68 12.31
CA VAL A 257 25.73 19.39 11.18
C VAL A 257 25.12 18.23 10.38
N VAL A 258 24.71 18.53 9.14
CA VAL A 258 23.94 17.60 8.30
C VAL A 258 24.75 17.22 7.07
N PHE A 259 24.83 15.91 6.80
CA PHE A 259 25.48 15.36 5.62
C PHE A 259 24.87 14.03 5.19
N GLN A 260 25.24 13.53 4.03
CA GLN A 260 24.77 12.27 3.49
C GLN A 260 25.93 11.29 3.29
N VAL A 261 25.71 10.02 3.66
CA VAL A 261 26.69 8.94 3.53
C VAL A 261 25.97 7.61 3.25
N ALA A 262 26.59 6.75 2.46
CA ALA A 262 26.08 5.39 2.28
C ALA A 262 26.41 4.52 3.50
N GLY A 263 25.45 3.73 3.99
CA GLY A 263 25.66 2.82 5.13
C GLY A 263 25.88 3.55 6.45
N ALA A 264 25.07 4.55 6.75
CA ALA A 264 25.19 5.37 7.96
C ALA A 264 25.13 4.57 9.27
N GLU A 265 24.47 3.41 9.30
CA GLU A 265 24.42 2.54 10.47
C GLU A 265 25.79 1.99 10.87
N GLU A 266 26.62 1.63 9.90
CA GLU A 266 28.01 1.18 10.14
C GLU A 266 28.96 2.37 10.32
N PHE A 267 28.73 3.42 9.54
CA PHE A 267 29.58 4.62 9.57
C PHE A 267 29.38 5.45 10.83
N GLY A 268 28.14 5.61 11.32
CA GLY A 268 27.81 6.46 12.47
C GLY A 268 28.55 6.11 13.75
N PRO A 269 28.54 4.86 14.23
CA PRO A 269 29.31 4.46 15.42
C PRO A 269 30.81 4.68 15.26
N ARG A 270 31.37 4.40 14.08
CA ARG A 270 32.79 4.65 13.79
C ARG A 270 33.12 6.14 13.81
N LEU A 271 32.27 6.94 13.18
CA LEU A 271 32.41 8.39 13.19
C LEU A 271 32.41 8.97 14.60
N LEU A 272 31.47 8.52 15.47
CA LEU A 272 31.40 8.98 16.86
C LEU A 272 32.65 8.63 17.68
N ALA A 273 33.28 7.49 17.37
CA ALA A 273 34.53 7.07 18.05
C ALA A 273 35.76 7.86 17.57
N GLU A 274 35.77 8.35 16.35
CA GLU A 274 36.90 8.97 15.68
C GLU A 274 36.81 10.51 15.63
N LEU A 275 35.61 11.09 15.78
CA LEU A 275 35.40 12.55 15.72
C LEU A 275 35.99 13.21 16.98
N HIS A 276 36.84 14.24 16.78
CA HIS A 276 37.46 14.96 17.89
C HIS A 276 36.50 15.94 18.58
N THR A 277 35.53 16.42 17.83
CA THR A 277 34.51 17.35 18.34
C THR A 277 33.51 16.60 19.22
N ALA A 278 33.26 17.10 20.43
CA ALA A 278 32.29 16.50 21.33
C ALA A 278 30.88 16.48 20.71
N THR A 279 30.34 15.27 20.54
CA THR A 279 29.01 15.04 19.95
C THR A 279 27.99 14.81 21.05
N ARG A 280 26.94 15.62 21.08
CA ARG A 280 25.82 15.52 22.03
C ARG A 280 24.79 14.50 21.60
N SER A 281 24.49 14.44 20.30
CA SER A 281 23.58 13.46 19.73
C SER A 281 23.85 13.24 18.24
N ILE A 282 23.51 12.03 17.79
CA ILE A 282 23.48 11.64 16.38
C ILE A 282 22.09 11.16 16.04
N ARG A 283 21.58 11.60 14.90
CA ARG A 283 20.37 11.07 14.29
C ARG A 283 20.73 10.56 12.91
N ILE A 284 20.35 9.33 12.62
CA ILE A 284 20.50 8.70 11.31
C ILE A 284 19.10 8.60 10.72
N ALA A 285 18.88 9.17 9.56
CA ALA A 285 17.64 9.10 8.81
C ALA A 285 17.94 8.44 7.46
N ARG A 286 17.31 7.31 7.19
CA ARG A 286 17.33 6.69 5.88
C ARG A 286 16.40 7.44 4.94
N PRO A 287 16.64 7.41 3.62
CA PRO A 287 15.63 7.81 2.65
C PRO A 287 14.33 7.04 2.89
N THR A 288 13.23 7.70 2.72
CA THR A 288 11.88 7.13 2.91
C THR A 288 11.20 6.98 1.55
N LEU A 289 10.11 6.23 1.50
CA LEU A 289 9.27 6.17 0.30
C LEU A 289 8.67 7.53 -0.08
N ASP A 290 8.52 8.49 0.87
CA ASP A 290 8.17 9.87 0.56
C ASP A 290 9.27 10.56 -0.27
N ASP A 291 10.55 10.34 0.10
CA ASP A 291 11.69 10.86 -0.66
C ASP A 291 11.76 10.23 -2.06
N VAL A 292 11.45 8.94 -2.17
CA VAL A 292 11.33 8.23 -3.45
C VAL A 292 10.24 8.86 -4.30
N PHE A 293 9.05 9.04 -3.75
CA PHE A 293 7.93 9.64 -4.48
C PHE A 293 8.28 11.06 -4.96
N MET A 294 8.87 11.89 -4.08
CA MET A 294 9.31 13.24 -4.42
C MET A 294 10.38 13.24 -5.52
N ALA A 295 11.34 12.32 -5.47
CA ALA A 295 12.40 12.24 -6.48
C ALA A 295 11.87 11.93 -7.89
N TYR A 296 10.87 11.05 -7.98
CA TYR A 296 10.29 10.64 -9.27
C TYR A 296 9.19 11.57 -9.78
N THR A 297 8.47 12.29 -8.91
CA THR A 297 7.29 13.11 -9.29
C THR A 297 7.51 14.62 -9.12
N GLY A 298 8.56 15.02 -8.40
CA GLY A 298 8.86 16.42 -8.10
C GLY A 298 7.98 17.05 -7.02
N ARG A 299 7.14 16.28 -6.33
CA ARG A 299 6.21 16.73 -5.29
C ARG A 299 6.00 15.67 -4.22
N THR A 300 5.55 16.07 -3.03
CA THR A 300 5.17 15.10 -2.00
C THR A 300 3.82 14.47 -2.32
N ILE A 301 3.54 13.28 -1.74
CA ILE A 301 2.23 12.63 -1.94
C ILE A 301 1.10 13.49 -1.37
N ARG A 302 1.36 14.22 -0.27
CA ARG A 302 0.40 15.15 0.35
C ARG A 302 0.06 16.35 -0.55
N ASP A 303 1.05 16.92 -1.23
CA ASP A 303 0.83 18.01 -2.18
C ASP A 303 0.03 17.53 -3.39
N ALA A 304 0.30 16.30 -3.85
CA ALA A 304 -0.43 15.68 -4.94
C ALA A 304 -1.90 15.41 -4.58
N GLU A 305 -2.19 15.03 -3.33
CA GLU A 305 -3.57 14.85 -2.84
C GLU A 305 -4.33 16.17 -2.70
N ALA A 306 -3.70 17.23 -2.21
CA ALA A 306 -4.29 18.55 -2.13
C ALA A 306 -4.71 19.05 -3.52
N SER A 307 -3.84 18.93 -4.52
CA SER A 307 -4.12 19.31 -5.90
C SER A 307 -5.26 18.47 -6.52
N ALA A 308 -5.34 17.17 -6.25
CA ALA A 308 -6.40 16.31 -6.76
C ALA A 308 -7.78 16.66 -6.16
N SER A 309 -7.83 17.03 -4.87
CA SER A 309 -9.07 17.47 -4.20
C SER A 309 -9.59 18.77 -4.80
N ASP A 310 -8.73 19.74 -5.07
CA ASP A 310 -9.10 21.02 -5.69
C ASP A 310 -9.65 20.85 -7.09
N HIS A 311 -9.08 19.96 -7.90
CA HIS A 311 -9.60 19.60 -9.23
C HIS A 311 -10.98 18.92 -9.16
N MET A 312 -11.22 18.04 -8.19
CA MET A 312 -12.52 17.40 -7.99
C MET A 312 -13.61 18.41 -7.56
N HIS A 313 -13.28 19.33 -6.65
CA HIS A 313 -14.19 20.42 -6.23
C HIS A 313 -14.52 21.35 -7.39
N ALA A 314 -13.55 21.73 -8.22
CA ALA A 314 -13.76 22.55 -9.41
C ALA A 314 -14.63 21.85 -10.47
N ALA A 315 -14.45 20.54 -10.66
CA ALA A 315 -15.25 19.73 -11.60
C ALA A 315 -16.71 19.56 -11.12
N ARG A 316 -16.93 19.36 -9.81
CA ARG A 316 -18.28 19.31 -9.21
C ARG A 316 -19.00 20.66 -9.30
N ALA A 317 -18.30 21.77 -9.06
CA ALA A 317 -18.84 23.11 -9.17
C ALA A 317 -19.27 23.46 -10.62
N ARG A 318 -18.58 22.94 -11.64
CA ARG A 318 -18.95 23.10 -13.05
C ARG A 318 -20.16 22.25 -13.46
N ARG A 319 -20.36 21.06 -12.86
CA ARG A 319 -21.53 20.20 -13.12
C ARG A 319 -22.81 20.69 -12.44
N GLY A 320 -22.72 21.40 -11.31
CA GLY A 320 -23.87 21.97 -10.58
C GLY A 320 -24.41 23.27 -11.18
N ARG A 321 -23.77 23.82 -12.24
CA ARG A 321 -24.18 25.03 -12.96
C ARG A 321 -24.81 24.76 -14.33
N ARG A 322 -25.04 23.51 -14.68
CA ARG A 322 -25.82 23.08 -15.83
C ARG A 322 -27.09 22.38 -15.37
#